data_99802bf5b29925ff6b05c6c92b0c1072
#
_entry.id   99802bf5b29925ff6b05c6c92b0c1072
#
_cell.length_a   1.000
_cell.length_b   1.000
_cell.length_c   1.000
_cell.angle_alpha   90.00
_cell.angle_beta   90.00
_cell.angle_gamma   90.00
#
_symmetry.space_group_name_H-M   'P 1'
#
loop_
_entity.id
_entity.type
_entity.pdbx_description
1 polymer ?
#
loop_
_entity_poly.entity_id
_entity_poly.type
_entity_poly.pdbx_seq_one_letter_code
_entity_poly.pdbx_strand_id
1 'polypeptide(L)'
;CSRHGVWRSFRLLAHNGEINTIRGNRGWMEARESVLSTPLLGNVKDICPILQPDMSDSASLDNVLEFFVMSGLSLPHAMAMLVPESFNDKNPISEDLKAFYEYHSILMEPWDVRPRCFSVTDAMPAACSTATGYVRPVI
;
A
#
# COMPACT_ATOMS: atom_id res chain seq x y z
N CYS A 1 6.96 -25.85 -19.04
CA CYS A 1 7.31 -24.61 -18.33
C CYS A 1 6.28 -23.55 -18.69
N SER A 2 5.17 -23.55 -18.00
CA SER A 2 4.14 -22.52 -18.19
C SER A 2 4.59 -21.25 -17.48
N ARG A 3 5.16 -20.35 -18.24
CA ARG A 3 5.22 -18.94 -17.85
C ARG A 3 3.78 -18.45 -17.85
N HIS A 4 3.09 -18.59 -16.76
CA HIS A 4 1.88 -17.82 -16.54
C HIS A 4 2.36 -16.39 -16.34
N GLY A 5 2.35 -15.68 -17.45
CA GLY A 5 2.83 -14.32 -17.54
C GLY A 5 2.14 -13.46 -16.50
N VAL A 6 2.95 -12.74 -15.79
CA VAL A 6 2.58 -11.68 -14.87
C VAL A 6 2.03 -10.50 -15.70
N TRP A 7 0.91 -10.71 -16.38
CA TRP A 7 0.06 -9.65 -16.91
C TRP A 7 -0.99 -9.31 -15.84
N ARG A 8 -0.53 -9.02 -14.63
CA ARG A 8 -1.38 -8.34 -13.68
C ARG A 8 -1.25 -6.86 -13.96
N SER A 9 -2.20 -6.34 -14.71
CA SER A 9 -2.46 -4.90 -14.72
C SER A 9 -2.53 -4.42 -13.29
N PHE A 10 -1.87 -3.32 -12.97
CA PHE A 10 -2.11 -2.60 -11.73
C PHE A 10 -3.61 -2.41 -11.55
N ARG A 11 -4.16 -2.89 -10.45
CA ARG A 11 -5.61 -2.91 -10.26
C ARG A 11 -6.11 -1.67 -9.55
N LEU A 12 -5.37 -1.22 -8.56
CA LEU A 12 -5.76 -0.11 -7.69
C LEU A 12 -4.79 1.06 -7.80
N LEU A 13 -3.56 0.79 -8.19
CA LEU A 13 -2.47 1.75 -8.08
C LEU A 13 -1.72 1.88 -9.40
N ALA A 14 -1.54 3.12 -9.88
CA ALA A 14 -0.52 3.45 -10.87
C ALA A 14 0.59 4.26 -10.19
N HIS A 15 1.77 3.69 -10.11
CA HIS A 15 2.94 4.31 -9.50
C HIS A 15 4.15 4.13 -10.42
N ASN A 16 4.90 5.20 -10.59
CA ASN A 16 6.18 5.17 -11.29
C ASN A 16 7.27 5.71 -10.37
N GLY A 17 7.98 4.83 -9.71
CA GLY A 17 9.05 5.17 -8.78
C GLY A 17 9.60 3.95 -8.07
N GLU A 18 10.55 4.21 -7.20
CA GLU A 18 11.17 3.23 -6.31
C GLU A 18 10.61 3.38 -4.90
N ILE A 19 10.59 2.27 -4.16
CA ILE A 19 10.23 2.23 -2.75
C ILE A 19 11.50 1.94 -1.96
N ASN A 20 11.98 2.92 -1.21
CA ASN A 20 13.26 2.82 -0.52
C ASN A 20 13.31 1.65 0.48
N THR A 21 12.18 1.33 1.10
CA THR A 21 12.06 0.30 2.14
C THR A 21 11.57 -1.05 1.62
N ILE A 22 11.46 -1.23 0.29
CA ILE A 22 10.80 -2.39 -0.34
C ILE A 22 11.26 -3.76 0.19
N ARG A 23 12.55 -3.94 0.43
CA ARG A 23 13.09 -5.21 0.92
C ARG A 23 12.55 -5.55 2.31
N GLY A 24 12.53 -4.56 3.20
CA GLY A 24 11.97 -4.71 4.54
C GLY A 24 10.47 -4.96 4.49
N ASN A 25 9.74 -4.17 3.70
CA ASN A 25 8.30 -4.30 3.57
C ASN A 25 7.88 -5.68 3.04
N ARG A 26 8.60 -6.22 2.04
CA ARG A 26 8.36 -7.58 1.53
C ARG A 26 8.63 -8.63 2.61
N GLY A 27 9.76 -8.55 3.30
CA GLY A 27 10.09 -9.51 4.37
C GLY A 27 9.07 -9.50 5.52
N TRP A 28 8.57 -8.33 5.89
CA TRP A 28 7.53 -8.21 6.91
C TRP A 28 6.16 -8.75 6.43
N MET A 29 5.79 -8.52 5.17
CA MET A 29 4.57 -9.10 4.61
C MET A 29 4.64 -10.64 4.59
N GLU A 30 5.75 -11.20 4.13
CA GLU A 30 5.99 -12.65 4.12
C GLU A 30 5.90 -13.24 5.55
N ALA A 31 6.53 -12.59 6.52
CA ALA A 31 6.47 -13.03 7.91
C ALA A 31 5.03 -13.02 8.46
N ARG A 32 4.23 -12.03 8.08
CA ARG A 32 2.82 -11.91 8.49
C ARG A 32 1.90 -12.93 7.83
N GLU A 33 2.20 -13.44 6.65
CA GLU A 33 1.33 -14.38 5.94
C GLU A 33 0.92 -15.58 6.79
N SER A 34 1.79 -15.99 7.71
CA SER A 34 1.51 -17.11 8.62
C SER A 34 0.40 -16.84 9.64
N VAL A 35 0.16 -15.57 9.97
CA VAL A 35 -0.81 -15.14 10.99
C VAL A 35 -1.98 -14.34 10.42
N LEU A 36 -1.97 -14.05 9.12
CA LEU A 36 -3.05 -13.34 8.48
C LEU A 36 -4.35 -14.14 8.51
N SER A 37 -5.42 -13.47 8.89
CA SER A 37 -6.76 -14.04 8.96
C SER A 37 -7.78 -12.96 8.68
N THR A 38 -8.75 -13.24 7.83
CA THR A 38 -9.88 -12.36 7.59
C THR A 38 -11.12 -13.18 7.22
N PRO A 39 -12.28 -12.86 7.81
CA PRO A 39 -13.52 -13.58 7.50
C PRO A 39 -14.01 -13.35 6.07
N LEU A 40 -13.56 -12.29 5.40
CA LEU A 40 -14.03 -11.88 4.07
C LEU A 40 -13.37 -12.66 2.93
N LEU A 41 -12.16 -13.18 3.14
CA LEU A 41 -11.39 -13.89 2.10
C LEU A 41 -11.33 -15.40 2.31
N GLY A 42 -12.08 -15.93 3.28
CA GLY A 42 -12.04 -17.36 3.60
C GLY A 42 -10.65 -17.79 4.11
N ASN A 43 -10.06 -18.81 3.48
CA ASN A 43 -8.73 -19.27 3.88
C ASN A 43 -7.65 -18.42 3.19
N VAL A 44 -7.03 -17.50 3.92
CA VAL A 44 -5.98 -16.62 3.38
C VAL A 44 -4.79 -17.41 2.80
N LYS A 45 -4.55 -18.63 3.27
CA LYS A 45 -3.47 -19.47 2.73
C LYS A 45 -3.65 -19.84 1.26
N ASP A 46 -4.88 -19.81 0.75
CA ASP A 46 -5.16 -20.15 -0.65
C ASP A 46 -4.75 -19.01 -1.60
N ILE A 47 -4.55 -17.80 -1.08
CA ILE A 47 -4.11 -16.63 -1.84
C ILE A 47 -2.64 -16.26 -1.57
N CYS A 48 -1.98 -16.92 -0.63
CA CYS A 48 -0.55 -16.75 -0.38
C CYS A 48 0.28 -17.47 -1.46
N PRO A 49 1.46 -16.95 -1.80
CA PRO A 49 2.03 -15.70 -1.29
C PRO A 49 1.34 -14.46 -1.89
N ILE A 50 1.09 -13.46 -1.05
CA ILE A 50 0.52 -12.17 -1.47
C ILE A 50 1.51 -11.45 -2.39
N LEU A 51 2.78 -11.52 -2.06
CA LEU A 51 3.87 -10.97 -2.84
C LEU A 51 4.59 -12.08 -3.60
N GLN A 52 4.52 -12.02 -4.93
CA GLN A 52 5.24 -12.97 -5.77
C GLN A 52 6.73 -12.60 -5.85
N PRO A 53 7.63 -13.57 -6.00
CA PRO A 53 9.02 -13.29 -6.33
C PRO A 53 9.15 -12.43 -7.59
N ASP A 54 10.16 -11.59 -7.65
CA ASP A 54 10.53 -10.78 -8.81
C ASP A 54 9.48 -9.73 -9.26
N MET A 55 8.55 -9.36 -8.37
CA MET A 55 7.64 -8.24 -8.64
C MET A 55 8.39 -6.91 -8.61
N SER A 56 7.92 -5.95 -9.41
CA SER A 56 8.34 -4.56 -9.26
C SER A 56 7.87 -3.98 -7.91
N ASP A 57 8.49 -2.90 -7.47
CA ASP A 57 8.11 -2.24 -6.21
C ASP A 57 6.63 -1.82 -6.23
N SER A 58 6.23 -1.20 -7.32
CA SER A 58 4.85 -0.75 -7.52
C SER A 58 3.85 -1.90 -7.53
N ALA A 59 4.20 -3.02 -8.16
CA ALA A 59 3.32 -4.20 -8.17
C ALA A 59 3.22 -4.84 -6.77
N SER A 60 4.28 -4.79 -5.98
CA SER A 60 4.24 -5.26 -4.60
C SER A 60 3.30 -4.40 -3.75
N LEU A 61 3.38 -3.08 -3.87
CA LEU A 61 2.49 -2.18 -3.16
C LEU A 61 1.03 -2.35 -3.60
N ASP A 62 0.78 -2.52 -4.92
CA ASP A 62 -0.56 -2.74 -5.46
C ASP A 62 -1.20 -4.03 -4.92
N ASN A 63 -0.44 -5.12 -4.85
CA ASN A 63 -0.94 -6.38 -4.29
C ASN A 63 -1.28 -6.28 -2.80
N VAL A 64 -0.44 -5.61 -2.01
CA VAL A 64 -0.72 -5.40 -0.59
C VAL A 64 -1.94 -4.51 -0.40
N LEU A 65 -2.05 -3.45 -1.19
CA LEU A 65 -3.20 -2.57 -1.17
C LEU A 65 -4.49 -3.32 -1.53
N GLU A 66 -4.47 -4.12 -2.61
CA GLU A 66 -5.60 -4.96 -3.01
C GLU A 66 -6.00 -5.92 -1.88
N PHE A 67 -5.03 -6.58 -1.26
CA PHE A 67 -5.28 -7.47 -0.13
C PHE A 67 -6.03 -6.77 1.01
N PHE A 68 -5.60 -5.58 1.42
CA PHE A 68 -6.26 -4.84 2.49
C PHE A 68 -7.66 -4.36 2.11
N VAL A 69 -7.84 -3.90 0.88
CA VAL A 69 -9.17 -3.48 0.40
C VAL A 69 -10.12 -4.68 0.34
N MET A 70 -9.68 -5.82 -0.15
CA MET A 70 -10.48 -7.05 -0.17
C MET A 70 -10.72 -7.61 1.23
N SER A 71 -9.87 -7.30 2.19
CA SER A 71 -10.04 -7.64 3.60
C SER A 71 -11.01 -6.70 4.33
N GLY A 72 -11.58 -5.71 3.63
CA GLY A 72 -12.63 -4.83 4.14
C GLY A 72 -12.19 -3.43 4.55
N LEU A 73 -10.92 -3.07 4.38
CA LEU A 73 -10.49 -1.69 4.58
C LEU A 73 -10.95 -0.82 3.40
N SER A 74 -11.34 0.42 3.69
CA SER A 74 -11.55 1.38 2.60
C SER A 74 -10.21 1.73 1.94
N LEU A 75 -10.25 2.01 0.65
CA LEU A 75 -9.04 2.34 -0.12
C LEU A 75 -8.26 3.53 0.46
N PRO A 76 -8.89 4.66 0.88
CA PRO A 76 -8.18 5.76 1.53
C PRO A 76 -7.51 5.34 2.85
N HIS A 77 -8.17 4.50 3.65
CA HIS A 77 -7.63 3.98 4.89
C HIS A 77 -6.39 3.12 4.66
N ALA A 78 -6.50 2.14 3.74
CA ALA A 78 -5.38 1.26 3.40
C ALA A 78 -4.19 2.05 2.84
N MET A 79 -4.45 3.06 2.00
CA MET A 79 -3.42 3.94 1.47
C MET A 79 -2.74 4.76 2.56
N ALA A 80 -3.51 5.41 3.43
CA ALA A 80 -2.96 6.20 4.53
C ALA A 80 -2.14 5.35 5.52
N MET A 81 -2.53 4.08 5.72
CA MET A 81 -1.78 3.14 6.54
C MET A 81 -0.46 2.73 5.89
N LEU A 82 -0.47 2.42 4.58
CA LEU A 82 0.71 1.94 3.87
C LEU A 82 1.70 3.07 3.55
N VAL A 83 1.18 4.24 3.17
CA VAL A 83 1.97 5.38 2.72
C VAL A 83 1.58 6.63 3.53
N PRO A 84 1.99 6.69 4.79
CA PRO A 84 1.68 7.84 5.64
C PRO A 84 2.31 9.11 5.09
N GLU A 85 1.59 10.21 5.22
CA GLU A 85 2.12 11.53 4.89
C GLU A 85 3.26 11.90 5.85
N SER A 86 4.37 12.40 5.32
CA SER A 86 5.43 12.93 6.17
C SER A 86 5.02 14.29 6.75
N PHE A 87 5.18 14.43 8.05
CA PHE A 87 4.83 15.62 8.78
C PHE A 87 6.04 16.15 9.58
N ASN A 88 6.08 17.44 9.73
CA ASN A 88 7.10 18.15 10.53
C ASN A 88 6.57 19.53 10.91
N ASP A 89 7.39 20.34 11.58
CA ASP A 89 7.02 21.69 12.01
C ASP A 89 6.58 22.61 10.86
N LYS A 90 7.05 22.36 9.65
CA LYS A 90 6.67 23.11 8.43
C LYS A 90 5.40 22.59 7.77
N ASN A 91 5.05 21.35 8.05
CA ASN A 91 3.87 20.67 7.53
C ASN A 91 3.16 19.92 8.69
N PRO A 92 2.51 20.66 9.59
CA PRO A 92 1.80 20.05 10.71
C PRO A 92 0.55 19.34 10.24
N ILE A 93 0.25 18.22 10.87
CA ILE A 93 -1.00 17.47 10.70
C ILE A 93 -1.86 17.57 11.95
N SER A 94 -3.14 17.24 11.85
CA SER A 94 -4.02 17.21 13.02
C SER A 94 -3.58 16.12 14.01
N GLU A 95 -3.87 16.32 15.30
CA GLU A 95 -3.57 15.31 16.34
C GLU A 95 -4.27 13.98 16.07
N ASP A 96 -5.48 14.00 15.52
CA ASP A 96 -6.22 12.77 15.15
C ASP A 96 -5.49 12.01 14.05
N LEU A 97 -4.98 12.70 13.02
CA LEU A 97 -4.24 12.08 11.93
C LEU A 97 -2.88 11.55 12.42
N LYS A 98 -2.25 12.24 13.35
CA LYS A 98 -1.02 11.78 14.00
C LYS A 98 -1.28 10.50 14.79
N ALA A 99 -2.31 10.48 15.62
CA ALA A 99 -2.71 9.28 16.37
C ALA A 99 -3.05 8.10 15.45
N PHE A 100 -3.70 8.37 14.30
CA PHE A 100 -3.96 7.38 13.28
C PHE A 100 -2.65 6.77 12.74
N TYR A 101 -1.67 7.58 12.36
CA TYR A 101 -0.39 7.08 11.85
C TYR A 101 0.42 6.35 12.93
N GLU A 102 0.43 6.84 14.16
CA GLU A 102 1.09 6.18 15.28
C GLU A 102 0.49 4.80 15.55
N TYR A 103 -0.84 4.69 15.58
CA TYR A 103 -1.53 3.42 15.75
C TYR A 103 -1.20 2.42 14.62
N HIS A 104 -1.31 2.87 13.37
CA HIS A 104 -1.09 1.99 12.22
C HIS A 104 0.37 1.60 12.02
N SER A 105 1.33 2.42 12.47
CA SER A 105 2.77 2.08 12.41
C SER A 105 3.14 0.88 13.27
N ILE A 106 2.35 0.59 14.29
CA ILE A 106 2.52 -0.61 15.13
C ILE A 106 2.03 -1.88 14.38
N LEU A 107 1.02 -1.73 13.53
CA LEU A 107 0.39 -2.83 12.81
C LEU A 107 1.08 -3.13 11.49
N MET A 108 1.56 -2.10 10.81
CA MET A 108 2.14 -2.19 9.48
C MET A 108 3.27 -1.19 9.31
N GLU A 109 4.42 -1.65 8.81
CA GLU A 109 5.53 -0.78 8.49
C GLU A 109 5.18 0.14 7.32
N PRO A 110 5.44 1.44 7.43
CA PRO A 110 5.21 2.37 6.34
C PRO A 110 6.10 2.04 5.14
N TRP A 111 5.56 2.22 3.96
CA TRP A 111 6.27 2.08 2.71
C TRP A 111 6.80 3.44 2.29
N ASP A 112 8.12 3.60 2.25
CA ASP A 112 8.75 4.87 1.84
C ASP A 112 8.72 5.00 0.30
N VAL A 113 7.57 5.43 -0.17
CA VAL A 113 7.28 5.62 -1.59
C VAL A 113 7.76 7.00 -2.02
N ARG A 114 8.62 7.05 -3.02
CA ARG A 114 8.95 8.32 -3.71
C ARG A 114 8.02 8.51 -4.90
N PRO A 115 6.94 9.26 -4.77
CA PRO A 115 5.99 9.41 -5.86
C PRO A 115 6.54 10.36 -6.92
N ARG A 116 6.71 9.89 -8.14
CA ARG A 116 6.78 10.76 -9.32
C ARG A 116 5.39 10.95 -9.94
N CYS A 117 4.53 9.95 -9.87
CA CYS A 117 3.11 10.02 -10.18
C CYS A 117 2.39 8.95 -9.38
N PHE A 118 1.32 9.32 -8.73
CA PHE A 118 0.48 8.43 -7.96
C PHE A 118 -0.95 8.58 -8.46
N SER A 119 -1.54 7.52 -8.95
CA SER A 119 -2.94 7.50 -9.38
C SER A 119 -3.60 6.25 -8.81
N VAL A 120 -4.78 6.42 -8.26
CA VAL A 120 -5.61 5.33 -7.77
C VAL A 120 -6.82 5.23 -8.69
N THR A 121 -7.04 4.06 -9.30
CA THR A 121 -8.06 3.86 -10.32
C THR A 121 -9.45 3.63 -9.72
N ASP A 122 -10.45 4.16 -10.40
CA ASP A 122 -11.88 3.85 -10.44
C ASP A 122 -12.80 4.13 -9.25
N ALA A 123 -12.36 4.52 -8.08
CA ALA A 123 -13.28 4.86 -6.99
C ALA A 123 -13.09 6.28 -6.42
N MET A 124 -12.05 6.98 -6.85
CA MET A 124 -11.74 8.32 -6.36
C MET A 124 -11.23 9.21 -7.51
N PRO A 125 -11.57 10.51 -7.50
CA PRO A 125 -10.99 11.44 -8.47
C PRO A 125 -9.47 11.43 -8.36
N ALA A 126 -8.80 11.31 -9.49
CA ALA A 126 -7.36 11.23 -9.60
C ALA A 126 -6.69 12.38 -8.84
N ALA A 127 -6.03 12.06 -7.74
CA ALA A 127 -5.11 12.98 -7.10
C ALA A 127 -3.77 12.87 -7.81
N CYS A 128 -3.59 13.65 -8.88
CA CYS A 128 -2.28 13.84 -9.49
C CYS A 128 -1.53 14.89 -8.70
N SER A 129 -0.53 14.46 -7.94
CA SER A 129 0.38 15.38 -7.28
C SER A 129 1.53 15.70 -8.23
N THR A 130 1.48 16.89 -8.82
CA THR A 130 2.60 17.44 -9.59
C THR A 130 3.73 17.88 -8.65
N ALA A 131 4.91 17.35 -8.90
CA ALA A 131 6.23 17.89 -8.51
C ALA A 131 6.62 18.01 -7.03
N THR A 132 5.75 17.88 -6.07
CA THR A 132 6.10 17.97 -4.63
C THR A 132 5.72 16.77 -3.78
N GLY A 133 5.40 15.64 -4.41
CA GLY A 133 5.41 14.35 -3.73
C GLY A 133 4.32 14.09 -2.68
N TYR A 134 3.20 14.80 -2.69
CA TYR A 134 2.16 14.63 -1.68
C TYR A 134 0.83 14.20 -2.29
N VAL A 135 0.37 13.02 -1.91
CA VAL A 135 -1.03 12.65 -1.99
C VAL A 135 -1.68 13.13 -0.70
N ARG A 136 -2.57 14.12 -0.78
CA ARG A 136 -3.44 14.43 0.36
C ARG A 136 -4.60 13.45 0.33
N PRO A 137 -4.79 12.63 1.38
CA PRO A 137 -6.05 11.94 1.53
C PRO A 137 -7.14 13.00 1.71
N VAL A 138 -8.13 12.99 0.82
CA VAL A 138 -9.36 13.74 1.04
C VAL A 138 -10.20 12.90 1.98
N ILE A 139 -10.34 13.36 3.21
CA ILE A 139 -11.27 12.83 4.20
C ILE A 139 -12.65 13.36 3.88
#